data_51d55c51d20e32c0d6fef0fa9ddf155d
#
_entry.id   51d55c51d20e32c0d6fef0fa9ddf155d
#
_cell.length_a   1.000
_cell.length_b   1.000
_cell.length_c   1.000
_cell.angle_alpha   90.00
_cell.angle_beta   90.00
_cell.angle_gamma   90.00
#
_symmetry.space_group_name_H-M   'P 1'
#
loop_
_entity.id
_entity.type
_entity.pdbx_description
1 polymer ?
#
loop_
_entity_poly.entity_id
_entity_poly.type
_entity_poly.pdbx_seq_one_letter_code
_entity_poly.pdbx_strand_id
1 'polypeptide(L)'
;YFEPLPVEDVMNVVELEQPLGVIASLGGQTAINLAEPLMKRGVTIIGTDVAAIEKAENRDSFEHIMTQLGIPQPKGQAVTNIEAGVKAAAEIGYPVLVRPSYVLGGRAMQIVADENQLRTYLKTAVAINEDQPVLVDKYIQGKELEVDAVCDGYDVFVPGIMEHVERTGVHSGDSISVYPTFSVSNKAKGKILEYTKKLGLGIG
;
A
#
# COMPACT_ATOMS: atom_id res chain seq x y z
N TYR A 1 11.50 -25.96 -1.48
CA TYR A 1 11.38 -26.02 -2.94
C TYR A 1 11.89 -24.72 -3.55
N PHE A 2 12.64 -24.82 -4.63
CA PHE A 2 13.12 -23.70 -5.44
C PHE A 2 12.47 -23.78 -6.83
N GLU A 3 11.16 -23.56 -6.84
CA GLU A 3 10.37 -23.61 -8.06
C GLU A 3 9.97 -22.20 -8.50
N PRO A 4 9.74 -21.99 -9.80
CA PRO A 4 9.05 -20.78 -10.26
C PRO A 4 7.71 -20.62 -9.57
N LEU A 5 7.15 -19.42 -9.62
CA LEU A 5 5.86 -19.08 -8.97
C LEU A 5 4.67 -18.93 -9.94
N PRO A 6 4.58 -19.63 -11.11
CA PRO A 6 3.28 -19.77 -11.74
C PRO A 6 2.40 -20.71 -10.91
N VAL A 7 1.11 -20.57 -11.06
CA VAL A 7 0.12 -21.30 -10.26
C VAL A 7 0.29 -22.82 -10.37
N GLU A 8 0.65 -23.29 -11.55
CA GLU A 8 0.83 -24.71 -11.86
C GLU A 8 1.95 -25.35 -11.04
N ASP A 9 3.09 -24.69 -10.95
CA ASP A 9 4.23 -25.20 -10.18
C ASP A 9 3.94 -25.17 -8.67
N VAL A 10 3.27 -24.13 -8.18
CA VAL A 10 2.81 -24.09 -6.79
C VAL A 10 1.80 -25.19 -6.50
N MET A 11 0.87 -25.48 -7.43
CA MET A 11 -0.10 -26.57 -7.29
C MET A 11 0.59 -27.95 -7.23
N ASN A 12 1.65 -28.18 -8.02
CA ASN A 12 2.44 -29.41 -7.94
C ASN A 12 3.01 -29.65 -6.54
N VAL A 13 3.52 -28.57 -5.90
CA VAL A 13 4.02 -28.65 -4.52
C VAL A 13 2.87 -28.89 -3.53
N VAL A 14 1.74 -28.20 -3.70
CA VAL A 14 0.56 -28.38 -2.85
C VAL A 14 0.03 -29.82 -2.94
N GLU A 15 -0.04 -30.39 -4.15
CA GLU A 15 -0.48 -31.79 -4.36
C GLU A 15 0.49 -32.80 -3.78
N LEU A 16 1.79 -32.51 -3.82
CA LEU A 16 2.81 -33.39 -3.25
C LEU A 16 2.81 -33.35 -1.71
N GLU A 17 2.81 -32.16 -1.12
CA GLU A 17 2.98 -31.96 0.32
C GLU A 17 1.67 -32.00 1.12
N GLN A 18 0.52 -31.84 0.46
CA GLN A 18 -0.81 -31.81 1.10
C GLN A 18 -0.86 -30.89 2.33
N PRO A 19 -0.41 -29.62 2.21
CA PRO A 19 -0.37 -28.69 3.35
C PRO A 19 -1.78 -28.37 3.83
N LEU A 20 -1.91 -27.93 5.08
CA LEU A 20 -3.15 -27.39 5.63
C LEU A 20 -3.67 -26.20 4.83
N GLY A 21 -2.77 -25.41 4.27
CA GLY A 21 -3.06 -24.26 3.41
C GLY A 21 -1.79 -23.50 3.05
N VAL A 22 -1.94 -22.38 2.37
CA VAL A 22 -0.87 -21.53 1.86
C VAL A 22 -0.96 -20.14 2.48
N ILE A 23 0.15 -19.62 3.00
CA ILE A 23 0.29 -18.23 3.45
C ILE A 23 0.88 -17.41 2.29
N ALA A 24 0.06 -16.60 1.64
CA ALA A 24 0.49 -15.77 0.51
C ALA A 24 1.02 -14.40 0.94
N SER A 25 0.55 -13.85 2.05
CA SER A 25 0.83 -12.48 2.50
C SER A 25 2.30 -12.21 2.88
N LEU A 26 3.11 -13.24 3.14
CA LEU A 26 4.51 -13.10 3.54
C LEU A 26 5.51 -13.15 2.37
N GLY A 27 5.06 -13.35 1.14
CA GLY A 27 5.91 -13.54 -0.04
C GLY A 27 5.95 -12.35 -1.01
N GLY A 28 5.51 -11.16 -0.58
CA GLY A 28 5.41 -9.97 -1.42
C GLY A 28 4.36 -10.10 -2.52
N GLN A 29 4.31 -9.13 -3.44
CA GLN A 29 3.26 -9.03 -4.46
C GLN A 29 3.12 -10.27 -5.34
N THR A 30 4.22 -10.92 -5.67
CA THR A 30 4.20 -12.15 -6.49
C THR A 30 3.42 -13.27 -5.80
N ALA A 31 3.62 -13.46 -4.50
CA ALA A 31 2.88 -14.46 -3.74
C ALA A 31 1.42 -14.04 -3.47
N ILE A 32 1.19 -12.77 -3.18
CA ILE A 32 -0.16 -12.20 -2.99
C ILE A 32 -1.01 -12.43 -4.24
N ASN A 33 -0.47 -12.23 -5.42
CA ASN A 33 -1.16 -12.46 -6.70
C ASN A 33 -1.53 -13.93 -6.94
N LEU A 34 -0.95 -14.87 -6.21
CA LEU A 34 -1.31 -16.29 -6.27
C LEU A 34 -2.50 -16.66 -5.39
N ALA A 35 -2.86 -15.84 -4.40
CA ALA A 35 -3.87 -16.18 -3.41
C ALA A 35 -5.22 -16.53 -4.06
N GLU A 36 -5.76 -15.67 -4.90
CA GLU A 36 -7.03 -15.89 -5.59
C GLU A 36 -6.99 -17.10 -6.57
N PRO A 37 -5.98 -17.20 -7.47
CA PRO A 37 -5.84 -18.37 -8.34
C PRO A 37 -5.74 -19.71 -7.60
N LEU A 38 -5.03 -19.76 -6.47
CA LEU A 38 -4.92 -20.97 -5.65
C LEU A 38 -6.25 -21.28 -4.94
N MET A 39 -6.91 -20.29 -4.37
CA MET A 39 -8.23 -20.45 -3.76
C MET A 39 -9.25 -21.01 -4.77
N LYS A 40 -9.27 -20.51 -6.01
CA LYS A 40 -10.13 -21.02 -7.09
C LYS A 40 -9.87 -22.48 -7.46
N ARG A 41 -8.69 -23.01 -7.12
CA ARG A 41 -8.30 -24.43 -7.29
C ARG A 41 -8.51 -25.26 -6.03
N GLY A 42 -9.18 -24.73 -5.02
CA GLY A 42 -9.52 -25.43 -3.79
C GLY A 42 -8.45 -25.41 -2.70
N VAL A 43 -7.40 -24.59 -2.88
CA VAL A 43 -6.36 -24.43 -1.86
C VAL A 43 -6.84 -23.46 -0.78
N THR A 44 -6.71 -23.83 0.48
CA THR A 44 -7.01 -22.95 1.61
C THR A 44 -5.94 -21.86 1.73
N ILE A 45 -6.33 -20.60 1.73
CA ILE A 45 -5.43 -19.50 2.03
C ILE A 45 -5.49 -19.22 3.54
N ILE A 46 -4.34 -19.29 4.20
CA ILE A 46 -4.19 -19.12 5.65
C ILE A 46 -3.60 -17.74 5.94
N GLY A 47 -3.98 -17.17 7.07
CA GLY A 47 -3.63 -15.80 7.46
C GLY A 47 -4.61 -14.81 6.82
N THR A 48 -4.11 -13.81 6.12
CA THR A 48 -4.97 -12.86 5.39
C THR A 48 -5.66 -13.56 4.22
N ASP A 49 -6.97 -13.64 4.25
CA ASP A 49 -7.75 -14.29 3.21
C ASP A 49 -7.85 -13.43 1.94
N VAL A 50 -8.37 -14.03 0.85
CA VAL A 50 -8.46 -13.35 -0.45
C VAL A 50 -9.37 -12.12 -0.39
N ALA A 51 -10.44 -12.17 0.40
CA ALA A 51 -11.37 -11.03 0.52
C ALA A 51 -10.73 -9.86 1.28
N ALA A 52 -9.95 -10.15 2.32
CA ALA A 52 -9.19 -9.15 3.07
C ALA A 52 -8.03 -8.57 2.23
N ILE A 53 -7.35 -9.41 1.44
CA ILE A 53 -6.33 -8.97 0.48
C ILE A 53 -6.96 -8.00 -0.54
N GLU A 54 -8.09 -8.35 -1.15
CA GLU A 54 -8.78 -7.49 -2.12
C GLU A 54 -9.18 -6.15 -1.51
N LYS A 55 -9.71 -6.14 -0.29
CA LYS A 55 -10.04 -4.90 0.42
C LYS A 55 -8.84 -4.01 0.66
N ALA A 56 -7.66 -4.61 0.94
CA ALA A 56 -6.44 -3.86 1.22
C ALA A 56 -5.74 -3.35 -0.05
N GLU A 57 -5.74 -4.16 -1.13
CA GLU A 57 -5.06 -3.86 -2.39
C GLU A 57 -5.90 -2.98 -3.33
N ASN A 58 -7.22 -3.12 -3.31
CA ASN A 58 -8.11 -2.32 -4.13
C ASN A 58 -8.26 -0.93 -3.54
N ARG A 59 -7.82 0.09 -4.28
CA ARG A 59 -7.77 1.48 -3.83
C ARG A 59 -9.14 1.99 -3.36
N ASP A 60 -10.18 1.75 -4.15
CA ASP A 60 -11.53 2.29 -3.85
C ASP A 60 -12.11 1.62 -2.60
N SER A 61 -11.92 0.29 -2.49
CA SER A 61 -12.33 -0.49 -1.32
C SER A 61 -11.59 -0.03 -0.07
N PHE A 62 -10.27 0.18 -0.16
CA PHE A 62 -9.46 0.66 0.95
C PHE A 62 -9.85 2.08 1.38
N GLU A 63 -10.02 3.01 0.44
CA GLU A 63 -10.47 4.37 0.73
C GLU A 63 -11.84 4.40 1.42
N HIS A 64 -12.75 3.53 0.97
CA HIS A 64 -14.05 3.37 1.60
C HIS A 64 -13.94 2.89 3.06
N ILE A 65 -13.13 1.86 3.32
CA ILE A 65 -12.87 1.35 4.68
C ILE A 65 -12.25 2.44 5.56
N MET A 66 -11.23 3.14 5.08
CA MET A 66 -10.59 4.22 5.83
C MET A 66 -11.60 5.31 6.23
N THR A 67 -12.49 5.67 5.31
CA THR A 67 -13.55 6.64 5.55
C THR A 67 -14.54 6.13 6.59
N GLN A 68 -15.01 4.88 6.48
CA GLN A 68 -15.93 4.27 7.45
C GLN A 68 -15.34 4.19 8.86
N LEU A 69 -14.05 3.89 8.97
CA LEU A 69 -13.35 3.78 10.24
C LEU A 69 -12.93 5.14 10.82
N GLY A 70 -13.14 6.24 10.08
CA GLY A 70 -12.71 7.58 10.47
C GLY A 70 -11.19 7.72 10.57
N ILE A 71 -10.44 6.98 9.75
CA ILE A 71 -8.98 7.05 9.69
C ILE A 71 -8.62 8.04 8.58
N PRO A 72 -7.89 9.13 8.91
CA PRO A 72 -7.52 10.10 7.90
C PRO A 72 -6.50 9.55 6.92
N GLN A 73 -6.66 9.94 5.67
CA GLN A 73 -5.71 9.61 4.60
C GLN A 73 -5.39 10.86 3.77
N PRO A 74 -4.25 10.89 3.08
CA PRO A 74 -3.92 11.99 2.18
C PRO A 74 -4.99 12.11 1.09
N LYS A 75 -5.41 13.35 0.77
CA LYS A 75 -6.27 13.58 -0.39
C LYS A 75 -5.51 13.21 -1.66
N GLY A 76 -6.14 12.50 -2.56
CA GLY A 76 -5.54 12.12 -3.82
C GLY A 76 -6.57 11.80 -4.89
N GLN A 77 -6.16 11.84 -6.15
CA GLN A 77 -6.97 11.50 -7.32
C GLN A 77 -6.15 10.73 -8.35
N ALA A 78 -6.78 9.74 -8.97
CA ALA A 78 -6.26 9.12 -10.18
C ALA A 78 -6.67 9.94 -11.40
N VAL A 79 -5.72 10.28 -12.26
CA VAL A 79 -5.93 11.12 -13.45
C VAL A 79 -5.34 10.47 -14.68
N THR A 80 -6.00 10.62 -15.82
CA THR A 80 -5.59 10.01 -17.09
C THR A 80 -5.10 11.03 -18.13
N ASN A 81 -5.17 12.33 -17.81
CA ASN A 81 -4.71 13.39 -18.69
C ASN A 81 -4.18 14.58 -17.89
N ILE A 82 -3.46 15.45 -18.59
CA ILE A 82 -2.75 16.60 -17.99
C ILE A 82 -3.73 17.58 -17.33
N GLU A 83 -4.83 17.92 -17.98
CA GLU A 83 -5.76 18.94 -17.46
C GLU A 83 -6.51 18.43 -16.22
N ALA A 84 -6.89 17.15 -16.19
CA ALA A 84 -7.45 16.52 -14.99
C ALA A 84 -6.43 16.53 -13.84
N GLY A 85 -5.14 16.29 -14.13
CA GLY A 85 -4.08 16.34 -13.13
C GLY A 85 -3.86 17.73 -12.55
N VAL A 86 -3.85 18.76 -13.39
CA VAL A 86 -3.74 20.17 -12.96
C VAL A 86 -4.93 20.57 -12.09
N LYS A 87 -6.14 20.21 -12.50
CA LYS A 87 -7.35 20.47 -11.71
C LYS A 87 -7.29 19.76 -10.34
N ALA A 88 -6.95 18.48 -10.32
CA ALA A 88 -6.80 17.72 -9.08
C ALA A 88 -5.76 18.35 -8.14
N ALA A 89 -4.59 18.72 -8.66
CA ALA A 89 -3.55 19.37 -7.87
C ALA A 89 -3.95 20.74 -7.33
N ALA A 90 -4.72 21.52 -8.08
CA ALA A 90 -5.26 22.78 -7.62
C ALA A 90 -6.27 22.60 -6.45
N GLU A 91 -7.11 21.57 -6.50
CA GLU A 91 -8.07 21.24 -5.44
C GLU A 91 -7.39 20.66 -4.19
N ILE A 92 -6.36 19.83 -4.39
CA ILE A 92 -5.57 19.21 -3.31
C ILE A 92 -4.65 20.25 -2.65
N GLY A 93 -4.12 21.17 -3.44
CA GLY A 93 -3.13 22.19 -3.04
C GLY A 93 -1.69 21.66 -3.07
N TYR A 94 -0.80 22.43 -3.70
CA TYR A 94 0.64 22.12 -3.76
C TYR A 94 1.31 22.19 -2.37
N PRO A 95 2.45 21.49 -2.16
CA PRO A 95 3.03 20.50 -3.06
C PRO A 95 2.21 19.20 -3.12
N VAL A 96 2.28 18.52 -4.26
CA VAL A 96 1.67 17.22 -4.50
C VAL A 96 2.74 16.17 -4.80
N LEU A 97 2.44 14.92 -4.48
CA LEU A 97 3.21 13.76 -4.88
C LEU A 97 2.54 13.14 -6.11
N VAL A 98 3.29 12.95 -7.17
CA VAL A 98 2.79 12.32 -8.40
C VAL A 98 3.52 11.01 -8.66
N ARG A 99 2.76 9.99 -9.05
CA ARG A 99 3.29 8.65 -9.32
C ARG A 99 2.41 7.91 -10.31
N PRO A 100 2.97 7.09 -11.21
CA PRO A 100 2.16 6.15 -12.00
C PRO A 100 1.47 5.14 -11.08
N SER A 101 0.28 4.65 -11.45
CA SER A 101 -0.50 3.71 -10.61
C SER A 101 0.17 2.35 -10.43
N TYR A 102 1.03 1.96 -11.37
CA TYR A 102 1.67 0.65 -11.40
C TYR A 102 3.19 0.78 -11.50
N VAL A 103 3.84 1.25 -10.44
CA VAL A 103 5.30 1.29 -10.37
C VAL A 103 5.77 0.63 -9.10
N LEU A 104 6.59 -0.40 -9.24
CA LEU A 104 7.27 -1.07 -8.13
C LEU A 104 8.47 -0.23 -7.65
N GLY A 105 8.63 -0.13 -6.33
CA GLY A 105 9.82 0.42 -5.71
C GLY A 105 10.00 1.93 -5.83
N GLY A 106 8.91 2.72 -5.87
CA GLY A 106 8.99 4.19 -5.84
C GLY A 106 9.62 4.84 -7.07
N ARG A 107 9.94 4.08 -8.10
CA ARG A 107 10.47 4.62 -9.36
C ARG A 107 9.45 5.55 -10.01
N ALA A 108 9.95 6.66 -10.56
CA ALA A 108 9.14 7.71 -11.19
C ALA A 108 8.16 8.44 -10.25
N MET A 109 8.29 8.34 -8.92
CA MET A 109 7.61 9.25 -8.00
C MET A 109 8.32 10.60 -8.00
N GLN A 110 7.54 11.68 -7.98
CA GLN A 110 8.08 13.04 -7.90
C GLN A 110 7.23 13.93 -7.00
N ILE A 111 7.90 14.70 -6.14
CA ILE A 111 7.27 15.80 -5.40
C ILE A 111 7.26 17.01 -6.32
N VAL A 112 6.09 17.58 -6.53
CA VAL A 112 5.83 18.68 -7.45
C VAL A 112 5.33 19.88 -6.67
N ALA A 113 6.03 20.99 -6.78
CA ALA A 113 5.77 22.21 -6.01
C ALA A 113 4.79 23.17 -6.69
N ASP A 114 4.62 23.08 -8.01
CA ASP A 114 3.81 23.99 -8.80
C ASP A 114 3.24 23.35 -10.07
N GLU A 115 2.34 24.07 -10.74
CA GLU A 115 1.67 23.59 -11.96
C GLU A 115 2.65 23.33 -13.12
N ASN A 116 3.70 24.14 -13.29
CA ASN A 116 4.63 23.97 -14.41
C ASN A 116 5.40 22.66 -14.30
N GLN A 117 5.86 22.34 -13.09
CA GLN A 117 6.52 21.07 -12.79
C GLN A 117 5.55 19.91 -13.02
N LEU A 118 4.28 20.04 -12.59
CA LEU A 118 3.26 19.03 -12.79
C LEU A 118 3.01 18.76 -14.27
N ARG A 119 2.81 19.80 -15.07
CA ARG A 119 2.62 19.66 -16.51
C ARG A 119 3.82 18.99 -17.19
N THR A 120 5.02 19.33 -16.78
CA THR A 120 6.25 18.70 -17.29
C THR A 120 6.30 17.21 -16.96
N TYR A 121 6.01 16.85 -15.72
CA TYR A 121 5.96 15.45 -15.29
C TYR A 121 4.88 14.66 -16.04
N LEU A 122 3.66 15.17 -16.08
CA LEU A 122 2.53 14.47 -16.71
C LEU A 122 2.72 14.26 -18.21
N LYS A 123 3.35 15.19 -18.94
CA LYS A 123 3.71 15.00 -20.33
C LYS A 123 4.58 13.76 -20.55
N THR A 124 5.51 13.51 -19.65
CA THR A 124 6.39 12.33 -19.74
C THR A 124 5.69 11.06 -19.25
N ALA A 125 4.99 11.15 -18.14
CA ALA A 125 4.33 10.00 -17.51
C ALA A 125 3.15 9.46 -18.34
N VAL A 126 2.31 10.34 -18.89
CA VAL A 126 1.17 9.97 -19.75
C VAL A 126 1.63 9.45 -21.10
N ALA A 127 2.71 10.03 -21.67
CA ALA A 127 3.26 9.56 -22.95
C ALA A 127 3.85 8.13 -22.88
N ILE A 128 4.22 7.66 -21.68
CA ILE A 128 4.75 6.30 -21.49
C ILE A 128 3.63 5.26 -21.40
N ASN A 129 2.44 5.64 -20.94
CA ASN A 129 1.34 4.67 -20.75
C ASN A 129 -0.03 5.38 -20.74
N GLU A 130 -0.63 5.55 -21.93
CA GLU A 130 -1.91 6.26 -22.09
C GLU A 130 -3.08 5.56 -21.38
N ASP A 131 -2.99 4.26 -21.15
CA ASP A 131 -4.04 3.45 -20.50
C ASP A 131 -3.92 3.37 -18.98
N GLN A 132 -2.86 3.93 -18.39
CA GLN A 132 -2.64 3.84 -16.95
C GLN A 132 -2.77 5.19 -16.27
N PRO A 133 -3.63 5.30 -15.23
CA PRO A 133 -3.80 6.54 -14.51
C PRO A 133 -2.52 6.92 -13.74
N VAL A 134 -2.29 8.22 -13.62
CA VAL A 134 -1.29 8.81 -12.72
C VAL A 134 -2.00 9.23 -11.45
N LEU A 135 -1.41 8.92 -10.30
CA LEU A 135 -1.90 9.33 -9.00
C LEU A 135 -1.31 10.70 -8.65
N VAL A 136 -2.19 11.62 -8.24
CA VAL A 136 -1.83 12.94 -7.74
C VAL A 136 -2.31 13.00 -6.29
N ASP A 137 -1.39 12.90 -5.35
CA ASP A 137 -1.68 12.82 -3.93
C ASP A 137 -1.15 14.07 -3.20
N LYS A 138 -1.79 14.47 -2.10
CA LYS A 138 -1.26 15.52 -1.24
C LYS A 138 0.08 15.08 -0.64
N TYR A 139 1.12 15.84 -0.90
CA TYR A 139 2.39 15.63 -0.22
C TYR A 139 2.31 16.16 1.22
N ILE A 140 2.53 15.27 2.18
CA ILE A 140 2.54 15.59 3.60
C ILE A 140 3.97 15.53 4.11
N GLN A 141 4.48 16.67 4.58
CA GLN A 141 5.76 16.71 5.27
C GLN A 141 5.58 16.26 6.72
N GLY A 142 6.41 15.34 7.17
CA GLY A 142 6.33 14.83 8.53
C GLY A 142 7.33 13.72 8.80
N LYS A 143 7.12 13.04 9.91
CA LYS A 143 7.80 11.79 10.23
C LYS A 143 7.07 10.64 9.52
N GLU A 144 7.84 9.80 8.89
CA GLU A 144 7.34 8.55 8.32
C GLU A 144 7.50 7.43 9.35
N LEU A 145 6.43 6.70 9.56
CA LEU A 145 6.34 5.65 10.55
C LEU A 145 5.78 4.40 9.90
N GLU A 146 6.24 3.26 10.36
CA GLU A 146 5.79 1.97 9.87
C GLU A 146 5.31 1.11 11.04
N VAL A 147 4.20 0.42 10.86
CA VAL A 147 3.60 -0.43 11.88
C VAL A 147 3.22 -1.76 11.27
N ASP A 148 3.81 -2.82 11.78
CA ASP A 148 3.36 -4.18 11.49
C ASP A 148 2.37 -4.63 12.57
N ALA A 149 1.31 -5.32 12.16
CA ALA A 149 0.30 -5.81 13.07
C ALA A 149 -0.21 -7.18 12.65
N VAL A 150 -0.60 -7.98 13.63
CA VAL A 150 -1.28 -9.26 13.40
C VAL A 150 -2.67 -9.18 14.02
N CYS A 151 -3.69 -9.53 13.25
CA CYS A 151 -5.08 -9.55 13.67
C CYS A 151 -5.62 -10.99 13.63
N ASP A 152 -6.35 -11.39 14.69
CA ASP A 152 -7.03 -12.69 14.76
C ASP A 152 -8.55 -12.58 14.53
N GLY A 153 -9.02 -11.41 14.09
CA GLY A 153 -10.43 -11.08 13.92
C GLY A 153 -11.12 -10.54 15.18
N TYR A 154 -10.49 -10.63 16.35
CA TYR A 154 -11.02 -10.13 17.62
C TYR A 154 -10.12 -9.08 18.26
N ASP A 155 -8.83 -9.28 18.17
CA ASP A 155 -7.84 -8.33 18.68
C ASP A 155 -6.69 -8.14 17.71
N VAL A 156 -5.89 -7.09 17.95
CA VAL A 156 -4.76 -6.71 17.09
C VAL A 156 -3.51 -6.59 17.94
N PHE A 157 -2.53 -7.41 17.66
CA PHE A 157 -1.21 -7.33 18.26
C PHE A 157 -0.28 -6.45 17.44
N VAL A 158 0.29 -5.45 18.09
CA VAL A 158 1.28 -4.53 17.51
C VAL A 158 2.58 -4.69 18.29
N PRO A 159 3.63 -5.31 17.74
CA PRO A 159 4.91 -5.47 18.44
C PRO A 159 5.59 -4.13 18.70
N GLY A 160 5.38 -3.15 17.85
CA GLY A 160 5.89 -1.80 18.02
C GLY A 160 5.72 -0.91 16.78
N ILE A 161 6.29 0.28 16.89
CA ILE A 161 6.25 1.30 15.82
C ILE A 161 7.68 1.60 15.41
N MET A 162 7.96 1.50 14.11
CA MET A 162 9.24 1.89 13.51
C MET A 162 9.19 3.34 13.05
N GLU A 163 10.31 4.02 13.12
CA GLU A 163 10.47 5.40 12.68
C GLU A 163 11.54 5.48 11.61
N HIS A 164 11.22 6.05 10.44
CA HIS A 164 12.18 6.27 9.39
C HIS A 164 13.08 7.48 9.70
N VAL A 165 14.36 7.34 9.40
CA VAL A 165 15.35 8.43 9.57
C VAL A 165 15.25 9.40 8.41
N GLU A 166 14.98 8.91 7.22
CA GLU A 166 14.85 9.70 6.00
C GLU A 166 13.58 10.55 5.98
N ARG A 167 13.55 11.44 5.00
CA ARG A 167 12.37 12.30 4.76
C ARG A 167 11.23 11.49 4.15
N THR A 168 10.01 11.94 4.39
CA THR A 168 8.79 11.44 3.73
C THR A 168 8.96 11.44 2.21
N GLY A 169 8.59 10.31 1.59
CA GLY A 169 8.67 10.13 0.14
C GLY A 169 9.90 9.37 -0.35
N VAL A 170 10.79 8.93 0.55
CA VAL A 170 11.80 7.91 0.26
C VAL A 170 11.13 6.53 0.42
N HIS A 171 11.38 5.62 -0.53
CA HIS A 171 10.82 4.27 -0.46
C HIS A 171 11.31 3.53 0.80
N SER A 172 10.40 2.82 1.50
CA SER A 172 10.72 2.16 2.77
C SER A 172 11.87 1.15 2.64
N GLY A 173 12.01 0.47 1.51
CA GLY A 173 13.11 -0.44 1.22
C GLY A 173 14.49 0.22 1.09
N ASP A 174 14.52 1.54 0.90
CA ASP A 174 15.74 2.36 0.80
C ASP A 174 15.97 3.22 2.05
N SER A 175 15.11 3.10 3.06
CA SER A 175 15.14 3.88 4.29
C SER A 175 15.75 3.12 5.45
N ILE A 176 16.40 3.85 6.36
CA ILE A 176 16.83 3.33 7.66
C ILE A 176 15.66 3.47 8.63
N SER A 177 15.18 2.35 9.16
CA SER A 177 14.13 2.31 10.18
C SER A 177 14.72 2.04 11.55
N VAL A 178 14.29 2.80 12.55
CA VAL A 178 14.69 2.66 13.94
C VAL A 178 13.53 2.10 14.76
N TYR A 179 13.80 1.07 15.53
CA TYR A 179 12.85 0.43 16.43
C TYR A 179 13.41 0.35 17.85
N PRO A 180 12.62 0.68 18.88
CA PRO A 180 11.32 1.36 18.82
C PRO A 180 11.46 2.83 18.43
N THR A 181 10.35 3.45 17.97
CA THR A 181 10.34 4.89 17.67
C THR A 181 10.78 5.72 18.88
N PHE A 182 11.63 6.71 18.65
CA PHE A 182 12.24 7.51 19.71
C PHE A 182 11.74 8.96 19.77
N SER A 183 11.33 9.53 18.61
CA SER A 183 10.96 10.95 18.55
C SER A 183 9.44 11.19 18.56
N VAL A 184 8.63 10.15 18.48
CA VAL A 184 7.17 10.24 18.39
C VAL A 184 6.55 10.38 19.79
N SER A 185 5.68 11.39 19.96
CA SER A 185 5.00 11.63 21.23
C SER A 185 4.06 10.47 21.63
N ASN A 186 3.85 10.28 22.92
CA ASN A 186 2.93 9.26 23.44
C ASN A 186 1.49 9.45 22.90
N LYS A 187 1.06 10.69 22.71
CA LYS A 187 -0.24 11.02 22.12
C LYS A 187 -0.34 10.49 20.68
N ALA A 188 0.70 10.69 19.85
CA ALA A 188 0.74 10.19 18.50
C ALA A 188 0.80 8.66 18.46
N LYS A 189 1.63 8.03 19.32
CA LYS A 189 1.68 6.56 19.47
C LYS A 189 0.31 5.98 19.81
N GLY A 190 -0.40 6.56 20.77
CA GLY A 190 -1.75 6.13 21.12
C GLY A 190 -2.73 6.21 19.96
N LYS A 191 -2.63 7.28 19.13
CA LYS A 191 -3.47 7.45 17.94
C LYS A 191 -3.16 6.44 16.86
N ILE A 192 -1.88 6.15 16.64
CA ILE A 192 -1.43 5.13 15.69
C ILE A 192 -1.98 3.76 16.09
N LEU A 193 -1.82 3.36 17.35
CA LEU A 193 -2.35 2.08 17.84
C LEU A 193 -3.87 1.98 17.71
N GLU A 194 -4.60 3.07 18.01
CA GLU A 194 -6.05 3.14 17.80
C GLU A 194 -6.42 2.89 16.34
N TYR A 195 -5.73 3.56 15.41
CA TYR A 195 -5.99 3.40 13.98
C TYR A 195 -5.60 2.00 13.48
N THR A 196 -4.47 1.47 13.91
CA THR A 196 -4.02 0.11 13.56
C THR A 196 -5.04 -0.93 14.01
N LYS A 197 -5.55 -0.81 15.25
CA LYS A 197 -6.59 -1.71 15.76
C LYS A 197 -7.89 -1.63 14.94
N LYS A 198 -8.36 -0.41 14.65
CA LYS A 198 -9.56 -0.20 13.82
C LYS A 198 -9.38 -0.80 12.43
N LEU A 199 -8.22 -0.57 11.80
CA LEU A 199 -7.95 -1.04 10.45
C LEU A 199 -7.84 -2.57 10.40
N GLY A 200 -7.11 -3.18 11.31
CA GLY A 200 -6.98 -4.63 11.39
C GLY A 200 -8.34 -5.33 11.51
N LEU A 201 -9.19 -4.87 12.44
CA LEU A 201 -10.54 -5.41 12.62
C LEU A 201 -11.49 -5.06 11.46
N GLY A 202 -11.27 -3.96 10.74
CA GLY A 202 -12.11 -3.53 9.64
C GLY A 202 -11.81 -4.25 8.32
N ILE A 203 -10.57 -4.71 8.13
CA ILE A 203 -10.19 -5.50 6.96
C ILE A 203 -10.74 -6.93 7.08
N GLY A 204 -10.68 -7.51 8.27
CA GLY A 204 -11.21 -8.87 8.56
C GLY A 204 -10.12 -9.86 8.91
#